data_e1392b06bb51ca2b00cb1a50ec35c928
#
_entry.id   e1392b06bb51ca2b00cb1a50ec35c928
#
_cell.length_a   1.000
_cell.length_b   1.000
_cell.length_c   1.000
_cell.angle_alpha   90.00
_cell.angle_beta   90.00
_cell.angle_gamma   90.00
#
_symmetry.space_group_name_H-M   'P 1'
#
loop_
_entity.id
_entity.type
_entity.pdbx_description
1 polymer ?
#
loop_
_entity_poly.entity_id
_entity_poly.type
_entity_poly.pdbx_seq_one_letter_code
_entity_poly.pdbx_strand_id
1 'polypeptide(L)'
;TFRSVMTVGRNSPVSVLDPVLAELGVRWFMPTGEGNNKCFDVFSGDTAFGFVSSYLGKSFTGIELRQEQADFNAERTKGMSAKYICDDGRNVLNHIEENSQDFLFSCPPYFDIEKYSDLPNDASNQKTYEEFYSILDEAFSNAIKCLKDNRFAMIVVGDIRGKDGGYYSFQSDVINTFKRNGMMLYNYCILEDMGKNYLRASNLMKYRKIVKIHQDVLVFFKGDQKKIKEEFGELDFSYMNDLENNGDGEEYESENE
;
A
#
# COMPACT_ATOMS: atom_id res chain seq x y z
N THR A 1 1.33 9.04 -21.77
CA THR A 1 1.70 9.54 -20.42
C THR A 1 0.84 8.83 -19.39
N PHE A 2 1.43 8.30 -18.31
CA PHE A 2 0.77 7.54 -17.23
C PHE A 2 -0.50 8.21 -16.68
N ARG A 3 -0.55 9.53 -16.62
CA ARG A 3 -1.72 10.29 -16.16
C ARG A 3 -2.99 10.11 -17.01
N SER A 4 -2.90 9.78 -18.28
CA SER A 4 -4.07 9.67 -19.16
C SER A 4 -4.81 8.34 -19.05
N VAL A 5 -4.14 7.29 -18.55
CA VAL A 5 -4.71 5.95 -18.36
C VAL A 5 -5.41 5.83 -16.99
N MET A 6 -5.00 6.67 -16.04
CA MET A 6 -5.49 6.68 -14.64
C MET A 6 -6.54 7.77 -14.36
N THR A 7 -7.14 8.39 -15.38
CA THR A 7 -8.27 9.30 -15.17
C THR A 7 -9.51 8.47 -14.77
N VAL A 8 -9.56 8.09 -13.53
CA VAL A 8 -10.82 7.79 -12.85
C VAL A 8 -11.66 9.05 -12.93
N GLY A 9 -12.90 8.93 -13.38
CA GLY A 9 -13.80 10.08 -13.48
C GLY A 9 -13.79 10.84 -12.15
N ARG A 10 -13.76 12.17 -12.21
CA ARG A 10 -13.65 13.10 -11.06
C ARG A 10 -14.70 12.92 -9.94
N ASN A 11 -15.54 11.90 -10.02
CA ASN A 11 -16.64 11.60 -9.10
C ASN A 11 -16.51 10.26 -8.38
N SER A 12 -15.36 9.56 -8.42
CA SER A 12 -15.18 8.39 -7.57
C SER A 12 -14.99 8.84 -6.12
N PRO A 13 -15.82 8.39 -5.17
CA PRO A 13 -15.62 8.66 -3.74
C PRO A 13 -14.41 7.90 -3.15
N VAL A 14 -13.82 7.00 -3.93
CA VAL A 14 -12.73 6.11 -3.52
C VAL A 14 -11.39 6.73 -3.90
N SER A 15 -10.44 6.73 -2.97
CA SER A 15 -9.07 7.16 -3.21
C SER A 15 -8.34 6.16 -4.12
N VAL A 16 -7.55 6.68 -5.05
CA VAL A 16 -6.71 5.86 -5.94
C VAL A 16 -5.28 5.90 -5.41
N LEU A 17 -4.67 4.72 -5.28
CA LEU A 17 -3.27 4.60 -4.90
C LEU A 17 -2.37 5.37 -5.89
N ASP A 18 -1.40 6.11 -5.35
CA ASP A 18 -0.44 6.84 -6.19
C ASP A 18 0.42 5.84 -6.99
N PRO A 19 0.39 5.90 -8.33
CA PRO A 19 1.17 4.99 -9.17
C PRO A 19 2.68 5.15 -9.01
N VAL A 20 3.16 6.33 -8.62
CA VAL A 20 4.59 6.55 -8.32
C VAL A 20 4.99 5.77 -7.08
N LEU A 21 4.15 5.79 -6.04
CA LEU A 21 4.40 5.01 -4.83
C LEU A 21 4.39 3.50 -5.14
N ALA A 22 3.48 3.04 -5.99
CA ALA A 22 3.45 1.65 -6.45
C ALA A 22 4.74 1.27 -7.20
N GLU A 23 5.23 2.14 -8.08
CA GLU A 23 6.49 1.93 -8.81
C GLU A 23 7.69 1.87 -7.87
N LEU A 24 7.80 2.80 -6.92
CA LEU A 24 8.86 2.79 -5.91
C LEU A 24 8.83 1.49 -5.09
N GLY A 25 7.63 1.06 -4.66
CA GLY A 25 7.46 -0.21 -3.94
C GLY A 25 8.01 -1.40 -4.72
N VAL A 26 7.65 -1.52 -6.01
CA VAL A 26 8.14 -2.60 -6.87
C VAL A 26 9.65 -2.52 -7.08
N ARG A 27 10.18 -1.34 -7.40
CA ARG A 27 11.61 -1.18 -7.72
C ARG A 27 12.52 -1.39 -6.52
N TRP A 28 12.09 -0.97 -5.32
CA TRP A 28 12.96 -1.01 -4.15
C TRP A 28 12.80 -2.29 -3.33
N PHE A 29 11.62 -2.91 -3.33
CA PHE A 29 11.27 -3.98 -2.39
C PHE A 29 10.95 -5.31 -3.06
N MET A 30 11.08 -5.41 -4.40
CA MET A 30 11.05 -6.70 -5.09
C MET A 30 12.46 -7.10 -5.56
N PRO A 31 12.75 -8.41 -5.63
CA PRO A 31 14.02 -8.87 -6.20
C PRO A 31 14.24 -8.33 -7.62
N THR A 32 15.48 -7.94 -7.93
CA THR A 32 15.85 -7.35 -9.23
C THR A 32 16.17 -8.38 -10.31
N GLY A 33 16.45 -9.64 -9.94
CA GLY A 33 16.88 -10.70 -10.86
C GLY A 33 15.88 -11.05 -11.96
N GLU A 34 16.38 -11.65 -13.04
CA GLU A 34 15.52 -12.24 -14.07
C GLU A 34 14.72 -13.40 -13.47
N GLY A 35 13.42 -13.26 -13.46
CA GLY A 35 12.49 -14.25 -12.93
C GLY A 35 11.07 -13.68 -12.96
N ASN A 36 10.10 -14.57 -12.97
CA ASN A 36 8.69 -14.20 -12.89
C ASN A 36 8.36 -13.87 -11.41
N ASN A 37 8.89 -12.73 -10.92
CA ASN A 37 8.63 -12.27 -9.58
C ASN A 37 7.14 -11.95 -9.42
N LYS A 38 6.55 -12.49 -8.35
CA LYS A 38 5.12 -12.44 -8.09
C LYS A 38 4.82 -11.46 -6.96
N CYS A 39 3.86 -10.60 -7.18
CA CYS A 39 3.35 -9.69 -6.15
C CYS A 39 1.83 -9.78 -6.07
N PHE A 40 1.28 -9.36 -4.95
CA PHE A 40 -0.15 -9.46 -4.71
C PHE A 40 -0.67 -8.40 -3.77
N ASP A 41 -2.00 -8.25 -3.77
CA ASP A 41 -2.75 -7.40 -2.87
C ASP A 41 -4.04 -8.12 -2.45
N VAL A 42 -4.36 -8.10 -1.17
CA VAL A 42 -5.57 -8.71 -0.61
C VAL A 42 -6.74 -7.72 -0.48
N PHE A 43 -6.51 -6.45 -0.80
CA PHE A 43 -7.51 -5.38 -0.88
C PHE A 43 -7.27 -4.56 -2.13
N SER A 44 -7.30 -5.21 -3.31
CA SER A 44 -6.72 -4.64 -4.53
C SER A 44 -7.42 -3.39 -5.07
N GLY A 45 -8.68 -3.14 -4.69
CA GLY A 45 -9.40 -1.92 -5.02
C GLY A 45 -9.27 -1.51 -6.49
N ASP A 46 -8.90 -0.25 -6.78
CA ASP A 46 -8.53 0.17 -8.13
C ASP A 46 -7.14 -0.36 -8.50
N THR A 47 -6.95 -0.66 -9.75
CA THR A 47 -5.84 -1.46 -10.29
C THR A 47 -4.46 -0.75 -10.35
N ALA A 48 -4.24 0.38 -9.67
CA ALA A 48 -2.98 1.11 -9.78
C ALA A 48 -1.74 0.22 -9.54
N PHE A 49 -1.73 -0.57 -8.47
CA PHE A 49 -0.60 -1.46 -8.18
C PHE A 49 -0.49 -2.60 -9.20
N GLY A 50 -1.60 -3.26 -9.55
CA GLY A 50 -1.61 -4.34 -10.53
C GLY A 50 -1.17 -3.89 -11.92
N PHE A 51 -1.57 -2.70 -12.34
CA PHE A 51 -1.13 -2.11 -13.60
C PHE A 51 0.38 -1.81 -13.60
N VAL A 52 0.86 -1.11 -12.57
CA VAL A 52 2.27 -0.69 -12.47
C VAL A 52 3.20 -1.90 -12.37
N SER A 53 2.89 -2.86 -11.50
CA SER A 53 3.72 -4.07 -11.35
C SER A 53 3.78 -4.88 -12.63
N SER A 54 2.65 -5.07 -13.32
CA SER A 54 2.62 -5.77 -14.62
C SER A 54 3.36 -5.02 -15.73
N TYR A 55 3.26 -3.68 -15.74
CA TYR A 55 4.03 -2.85 -16.67
C TYR A 55 5.55 -2.99 -16.45
N LEU A 56 5.95 -3.18 -15.21
CA LEU A 56 7.36 -3.45 -14.83
C LEU A 56 7.76 -4.93 -14.99
N GLY A 57 6.95 -5.74 -15.69
CA GLY A 57 7.26 -7.12 -16.00
C GLY A 57 7.06 -8.11 -14.85
N LYS A 58 6.33 -7.72 -13.79
CA LYS A 58 6.02 -8.58 -12.65
C LYS A 58 4.67 -9.25 -12.84
N SER A 59 4.46 -10.42 -12.22
CA SER A 59 3.14 -11.06 -12.17
C SER A 59 2.38 -10.59 -10.94
N PHE A 60 1.18 -10.07 -11.14
CA PHE A 60 0.32 -9.56 -10.08
C PHE A 60 -0.91 -10.43 -9.87
N THR A 61 -1.29 -10.64 -8.60
CA THR A 61 -2.58 -11.21 -8.22
C THR A 61 -3.28 -10.29 -7.21
N GLY A 62 -4.46 -9.78 -7.57
CA GLY A 62 -5.30 -8.98 -6.69
C GLY A 62 -6.52 -9.76 -6.23
N ILE A 63 -6.83 -9.68 -4.91
CA ILE A 63 -8.11 -10.11 -4.36
C ILE A 63 -8.98 -8.87 -4.20
N GLU A 64 -10.16 -8.89 -4.75
CA GLU A 64 -11.13 -7.80 -4.71
C GLU A 64 -12.52 -8.34 -4.33
N LEU A 65 -13.14 -7.72 -3.33
CA LEU A 65 -14.41 -8.20 -2.80
C LEU A 65 -15.57 -8.02 -3.79
N ARG A 66 -15.53 -6.96 -4.61
CA ARG A 66 -16.60 -6.59 -5.54
C ARG A 66 -16.33 -7.12 -6.93
N GLN A 67 -17.26 -7.90 -7.47
CA GLN A 67 -17.13 -8.50 -8.79
C GLN A 67 -16.96 -7.45 -9.90
N GLU A 68 -17.75 -6.37 -9.85
CA GLU A 68 -17.68 -5.30 -10.85
C GLU A 68 -16.32 -4.60 -10.88
N GLN A 69 -15.66 -4.47 -9.72
CA GLN A 69 -14.33 -3.87 -9.64
C GLN A 69 -13.26 -4.86 -10.15
N ALA A 70 -13.37 -6.14 -9.80
CA ALA A 70 -12.47 -7.17 -10.30
C ALA A 70 -12.53 -7.27 -11.84
N ASP A 71 -13.73 -7.27 -12.41
CA ASP A 71 -13.95 -7.31 -13.87
C ASP A 71 -13.39 -6.05 -14.55
N PHE A 72 -13.62 -4.88 -13.98
CA PHE A 72 -13.09 -3.62 -14.48
C PHE A 72 -11.55 -3.60 -14.48
N ASN A 73 -10.94 -4.07 -13.41
CA ASN A 73 -9.50 -4.18 -13.31
C ASN A 73 -8.93 -5.17 -14.35
N ALA A 74 -9.57 -6.32 -14.53
CA ALA A 74 -9.17 -7.32 -15.50
C ALA A 74 -9.23 -6.78 -16.94
N GLU A 75 -10.26 -6.02 -17.30
CA GLU A 75 -10.36 -5.41 -18.62
C GLU A 75 -9.29 -4.33 -18.83
N ARG A 76 -9.01 -3.49 -17.83
CA ARG A 76 -7.96 -2.44 -17.91
C ARG A 76 -6.54 -2.99 -18.03
N THR A 77 -6.30 -4.19 -17.51
CA THR A 77 -4.99 -4.85 -17.56
C THR A 77 -4.93 -6.00 -18.57
N LYS A 78 -5.89 -6.04 -19.50
CA LYS A 78 -5.96 -7.07 -20.53
C LYS A 78 -4.68 -7.16 -21.36
N GLY A 79 -4.14 -8.36 -21.45
CA GLY A 79 -2.85 -8.61 -22.11
C GLY A 79 -1.62 -8.35 -21.25
N MET A 80 -1.81 -7.95 -20.00
CA MET A 80 -0.74 -7.79 -18.99
C MET A 80 -0.69 -8.99 -18.05
N SER A 81 0.38 -9.11 -17.26
CA SER A 81 0.57 -10.18 -16.27
C SER A 81 -0.16 -9.89 -14.94
N ALA A 82 -1.40 -9.43 -15.01
CA ALA A 82 -2.24 -9.15 -13.84
C ALA A 82 -3.47 -10.07 -13.83
N LYS A 83 -3.78 -10.61 -12.67
CA LYS A 83 -4.97 -11.43 -12.42
C LYS A 83 -5.75 -10.83 -11.26
N TYR A 84 -7.07 -10.73 -11.40
CA TYR A 84 -7.97 -10.31 -10.33
C TYR A 84 -8.95 -11.44 -10.02
N ILE A 85 -9.17 -11.65 -8.72
CA ILE A 85 -10.03 -12.70 -8.18
C ILE A 85 -11.07 -12.01 -7.32
N CYS A 86 -12.36 -12.24 -7.62
CA CYS A 86 -13.44 -11.78 -6.78
C CYS A 86 -13.60 -12.74 -5.60
N ASP A 87 -13.11 -12.32 -4.44
CA ASP A 87 -13.28 -13.03 -3.16
C ASP A 87 -12.98 -12.08 -1.99
N ASP A 88 -13.26 -12.55 -0.79
CA ASP A 88 -12.85 -11.91 0.45
C ASP A 88 -11.33 -12.06 0.65
N GLY A 89 -10.65 -10.96 1.00
CA GLY A 89 -9.18 -10.96 1.21
C GLY A 89 -8.71 -11.97 2.26
N ARG A 90 -9.58 -12.34 3.21
CA ARG A 90 -9.31 -13.39 4.21
C ARG A 90 -9.11 -14.76 3.58
N ASN A 91 -9.71 -14.99 2.42
CA ASN A 91 -9.66 -16.27 1.69
C ASN A 91 -8.43 -16.39 0.77
N VAL A 92 -7.45 -15.51 0.89
CA VAL A 92 -6.26 -15.47 -0.01
C VAL A 92 -5.56 -16.85 -0.14
N LEU A 93 -5.53 -17.65 0.90
CA LEU A 93 -4.92 -18.99 0.90
C LEU A 93 -5.65 -20.02 0.01
N ASN A 94 -6.90 -19.74 -0.41
CA ASN A 94 -7.59 -20.55 -1.40
C ASN A 94 -7.10 -20.30 -2.84
N HIS A 95 -6.38 -19.21 -3.05
CA HIS A 95 -6.00 -18.70 -4.37
C HIS A 95 -4.50 -18.56 -4.58
N ILE A 96 -3.76 -18.38 -3.50
CA ILE A 96 -2.31 -18.15 -3.50
C ILE A 96 -1.67 -19.14 -2.52
N GLU A 97 -0.72 -19.91 -3.00
CA GLU A 97 0.02 -20.88 -2.20
C GLU A 97 0.89 -20.17 -1.14
N GLU A 98 1.07 -20.82 0.00
CA GLU A 98 2.02 -20.35 1.02
C GLU A 98 3.45 -20.29 0.47
N ASN A 99 4.23 -19.32 0.93
CA ASN A 99 5.63 -19.11 0.54
C ASN A 99 5.86 -19.03 -0.99
N SER A 100 4.92 -18.43 -1.73
CA SER A 100 4.98 -18.37 -3.20
C SER A 100 5.16 -16.97 -3.77
N GLN A 101 4.96 -15.92 -2.96
CA GLN A 101 4.95 -14.53 -3.40
C GLN A 101 6.22 -13.79 -2.97
N ASP A 102 6.65 -12.84 -3.80
CA ASP A 102 7.87 -12.06 -3.58
C ASP A 102 7.60 -10.68 -2.96
N PHE A 103 6.37 -10.18 -3.03
CA PHE A 103 6.02 -8.87 -2.48
C PHE A 103 4.51 -8.74 -2.22
N LEU A 104 4.18 -8.24 -1.04
CA LEU A 104 2.84 -7.78 -0.68
C LEU A 104 2.83 -6.26 -0.68
N PHE A 105 1.93 -5.65 -1.44
CA PHE A 105 1.66 -4.23 -1.34
C PHE A 105 0.16 -4.00 -1.22
N SER A 106 -0.28 -3.26 -0.21
CA SER A 106 -1.69 -3.02 0.01
C SER A 106 -1.95 -1.64 0.60
N CYS A 107 -3.08 -1.06 0.19
CA CYS A 107 -3.71 0.06 0.85
C CYS A 107 -5.11 -0.41 1.29
N PRO A 108 -5.27 -0.89 2.53
CA PRO A 108 -6.52 -1.48 2.98
C PRO A 108 -7.63 -0.43 3.09
N PRO A 109 -8.92 -0.86 3.13
CA PRO A 109 -10.03 0.05 3.36
C PRO A 109 -9.90 0.78 4.70
N TYR A 110 -10.53 1.96 4.76
CA TYR A 110 -10.61 2.77 5.98
C TYR A 110 -12.01 2.65 6.57
N PHE A 111 -12.13 2.31 7.82
CA PHE A 111 -13.33 1.98 8.58
C PHE A 111 -14.63 2.66 8.07
N ASP A 112 -15.06 3.75 8.67
CA ASP A 112 -16.31 4.45 8.33
C ASP A 112 -16.08 5.73 7.47
N ILE A 113 -14.88 5.86 6.88
CA ILE A 113 -14.51 7.01 6.05
C ILE A 113 -15.03 6.86 4.62
N GLU A 114 -14.94 5.65 4.07
CA GLU A 114 -15.35 5.32 2.71
C GLU A 114 -16.23 4.06 2.74
N LYS A 115 -17.36 4.09 2.04
CA LYS A 115 -18.22 2.93 1.86
C LYS A 115 -18.00 2.35 0.47
N TYR A 116 -17.54 1.11 0.40
CA TYR A 116 -17.19 0.47 -0.88
C TYR A 116 -18.32 -0.38 -1.46
N SER A 117 -19.10 -1.06 -0.62
CA SER A 117 -20.24 -1.88 -1.05
C SER A 117 -21.32 -2.02 0.03
N ASP A 118 -22.38 -2.77 -0.25
CA ASP A 118 -23.39 -3.18 0.72
C ASP A 118 -23.21 -4.63 1.21
N LEU A 119 -22.08 -5.26 0.86
CA LEU A 119 -21.80 -6.63 1.26
C LEU A 119 -21.55 -6.73 2.77
N PRO A 120 -22.08 -7.73 3.46
CA PRO A 120 -21.94 -7.86 4.91
C PRO A 120 -20.50 -8.12 5.38
N ASN A 121 -19.66 -8.67 4.51
CA ASN A 121 -18.24 -8.94 4.75
C ASN A 121 -17.32 -7.80 4.26
N ASP A 122 -17.85 -6.70 3.77
CA ASP A 122 -17.09 -5.49 3.51
C ASP A 122 -16.64 -4.87 4.84
N ALA A 123 -15.33 -4.68 4.98
CA ALA A 123 -14.76 -4.12 6.20
C ALA A 123 -15.34 -2.72 6.53
N SER A 124 -15.64 -1.90 5.50
CA SER A 124 -16.22 -0.56 5.70
C SER A 124 -17.66 -0.57 6.22
N ASN A 125 -18.36 -1.69 6.18
CA ASN A 125 -19.74 -1.85 6.66
C ASN A 125 -19.85 -2.31 8.11
N GLN A 126 -18.71 -2.54 8.78
CA GLN A 126 -18.72 -3.01 10.15
C GLN A 126 -19.20 -1.94 11.13
N LYS A 127 -19.81 -2.36 12.22
CA LYS A 127 -20.43 -1.44 13.19
C LYS A 127 -19.42 -0.82 14.14
N THR A 128 -18.37 -1.56 14.45
CA THR A 128 -17.32 -1.15 15.37
C THR A 128 -15.94 -1.23 14.70
N TYR A 129 -14.99 -0.48 15.25
CA TYR A 129 -13.62 -0.52 14.78
C TYR A 129 -12.98 -1.91 14.98
N GLU A 130 -13.33 -2.60 16.04
CA GLU A 130 -12.83 -3.94 16.36
C GLU A 130 -13.31 -4.97 15.31
N GLU A 131 -14.59 -4.90 14.91
CA GLU A 131 -15.13 -5.75 13.84
C GLU A 131 -14.45 -5.47 12.51
N PHE A 132 -14.29 -4.19 12.16
CA PHE A 132 -13.55 -3.76 10.97
C PHE A 132 -12.12 -4.31 10.98
N TYR A 133 -11.38 -4.04 12.08
CA TYR A 133 -9.98 -4.42 12.15
C TYR A 133 -9.78 -5.94 12.20
N SER A 134 -10.71 -6.69 12.76
CA SER A 134 -10.68 -8.16 12.75
C SER A 134 -10.63 -8.74 11.34
N ILE A 135 -11.33 -8.14 10.37
CA ILE A 135 -11.29 -8.55 8.96
C ILE A 135 -9.90 -8.30 8.37
N LEU A 136 -9.32 -7.13 8.63
CA LEU A 136 -7.99 -6.78 8.13
C LEU A 136 -6.90 -7.63 8.77
N ASP A 137 -7.01 -7.87 10.07
CA ASP A 137 -6.08 -8.67 10.84
C ASP A 137 -5.99 -10.11 10.31
N GLU A 138 -7.13 -10.74 10.04
CA GLU A 138 -7.21 -12.08 9.46
C GLU A 138 -6.65 -12.09 8.02
N ALA A 139 -7.05 -11.13 7.18
CA ALA A 139 -6.59 -11.03 5.80
C ALA A 139 -5.06 -10.86 5.72
N PHE A 140 -4.49 -9.94 6.50
CA PHE A 140 -3.05 -9.73 6.54
C PHE A 140 -2.30 -10.92 7.14
N SER A 141 -2.84 -11.54 8.19
CA SER A 141 -2.24 -12.76 8.78
C SER A 141 -2.14 -13.90 7.77
N ASN A 142 -3.16 -14.07 6.92
CA ASN A 142 -3.14 -15.06 5.85
C ASN A 142 -2.23 -14.61 4.68
N ALA A 143 -2.23 -13.33 4.33
CA ALA A 143 -1.34 -12.79 3.30
C ALA A 143 0.15 -12.99 3.64
N ILE A 144 0.54 -12.79 4.89
CA ILE A 144 1.92 -12.99 5.34
C ILE A 144 2.39 -14.45 5.13
N LYS A 145 1.49 -15.44 5.21
CA LYS A 145 1.82 -16.83 4.91
C LYS A 145 2.15 -17.04 3.43
N CYS A 146 1.52 -16.28 2.52
CA CYS A 146 1.80 -16.32 1.09
C CYS A 146 3.18 -15.77 0.74
N LEU A 147 3.74 -14.86 1.54
CA LEU A 147 5.08 -14.31 1.31
C LEU A 147 6.16 -15.36 1.57
N LYS A 148 7.12 -15.43 0.67
CA LYS A 148 8.38 -16.18 0.87
C LYS A 148 9.16 -15.56 2.05
N ASP A 149 10.08 -16.33 2.61
CA ASP A 149 11.09 -15.79 3.51
C ASP A 149 12.02 -14.81 2.76
N ASN A 150 12.59 -13.88 3.50
CA ASN A 150 13.44 -12.79 2.99
C ASN A 150 12.72 -11.90 1.97
N ARG A 151 11.45 -11.56 2.24
CA ARG A 151 10.63 -10.70 1.37
C ARG A 151 10.01 -9.55 2.16
N PHE A 152 9.68 -8.51 1.41
CA PHE A 152 9.06 -7.32 1.95
C PHE A 152 7.54 -7.32 1.79
N ALA A 153 6.89 -6.61 2.72
CA ALA A 153 5.53 -6.13 2.56
C ALA A 153 5.50 -4.61 2.77
N MET A 154 4.69 -3.90 1.99
CA MET A 154 4.51 -2.46 2.08
C MET A 154 3.03 -2.14 2.22
N ILE A 155 2.67 -1.47 3.31
CA ILE A 155 1.27 -1.17 3.63
C ILE A 155 1.13 0.34 3.80
N VAL A 156 0.17 0.92 3.06
CA VAL A 156 -0.15 2.35 3.14
C VAL A 156 -1.38 2.53 4.01
N VAL A 157 -1.25 3.25 5.10
CA VAL A 157 -2.34 3.48 6.05
C VAL A 157 -2.40 4.95 6.49
N GLY A 158 -3.61 5.43 6.74
CA GLY A 158 -3.83 6.70 7.40
C GLY A 158 -4.56 6.47 8.71
N ASP A 159 -4.22 7.20 9.76
CA ASP A 159 -4.93 7.02 11.03
C ASP A 159 -6.39 7.52 10.92
N ILE A 160 -7.27 6.83 11.56
CA ILE A 160 -8.72 7.03 11.52
C ILE A 160 -9.16 7.70 12.81
N ARG A 161 -9.91 8.80 12.69
CA ARG A 161 -10.46 9.51 13.84
C ARG A 161 -11.88 9.03 14.13
N GLY A 162 -12.09 8.54 15.34
CA GLY A 162 -13.40 8.12 15.82
C GLY A 162 -14.39 9.28 16.01
N LYS A 163 -15.67 8.94 16.16
CA LYS A 163 -16.76 9.90 16.40
C LYS A 163 -16.61 10.66 17.72
N ASP A 164 -15.96 10.06 18.70
CA ASP A 164 -15.57 10.67 19.99
C ASP A 164 -14.45 11.72 19.84
N GLY A 165 -13.76 11.72 18.69
CA GLY A 165 -12.70 12.65 18.36
C GLY A 165 -11.29 12.11 18.63
N GLY A 166 -11.13 10.95 19.24
CA GLY A 166 -9.85 10.25 19.39
C GLY A 166 -9.40 9.56 18.08
N TYR A 167 -8.13 9.20 17.99
CA TYR A 167 -7.65 8.31 16.94
C TYR A 167 -7.73 6.86 17.38
N TYR A 168 -8.06 5.95 16.46
CA TYR A 168 -8.04 4.50 16.69
C TYR A 168 -6.61 3.93 16.75
N SER A 169 -5.62 4.68 16.28
CA SER A 169 -4.23 4.22 16.15
C SER A 169 -4.06 3.07 15.14
N PHE A 170 -4.76 3.17 14.03
CA PHE A 170 -4.86 2.14 12.99
C PHE A 170 -3.48 1.64 12.49
N GLN A 171 -2.52 2.56 12.30
CA GLN A 171 -1.15 2.18 11.93
C GLN A 171 -0.49 1.29 12.99
N SER A 172 -0.77 1.52 14.27
CA SER A 172 -0.21 0.70 15.36
C SER A 172 -0.79 -0.72 15.36
N ASP A 173 -2.07 -0.86 15.06
CA ASP A 173 -2.72 -2.16 14.96
C ASP A 173 -2.15 -2.95 13.79
N VAL A 174 -1.96 -2.31 12.61
CA VAL A 174 -1.30 -2.95 11.45
C VAL A 174 0.12 -3.38 11.80
N ILE A 175 0.92 -2.52 12.46
CA ILE A 175 2.27 -2.88 12.92
C ILE A 175 2.22 -4.11 13.84
N ASN A 176 1.27 -4.16 14.76
CA ASN A 176 1.13 -5.28 15.70
C ASN A 176 0.75 -6.58 14.98
N THR A 177 -0.16 -6.52 13.97
CA THR A 177 -0.50 -7.68 13.15
C THR A 177 0.73 -8.26 12.45
N PHE A 178 1.50 -7.44 11.76
CA PHE A 178 2.70 -7.91 11.05
C PHE A 178 3.77 -8.45 12.00
N LYS A 179 4.03 -7.76 13.12
CA LYS A 179 5.00 -8.22 14.13
C LYS A 179 4.60 -9.53 14.78
N ARG A 180 3.32 -9.72 15.12
CA ARG A 180 2.79 -10.95 15.68
C ARG A 180 2.94 -12.14 14.71
N ASN A 181 2.88 -11.89 13.41
CA ASN A 181 3.08 -12.88 12.35
C ASN A 181 4.54 -13.01 11.90
N GLY A 182 5.50 -12.56 12.71
CA GLY A 182 6.94 -12.80 12.52
C GLY A 182 7.65 -11.85 11.57
N MET A 183 7.02 -10.75 11.15
CA MET A 183 7.67 -9.71 10.37
C MET A 183 8.23 -8.59 11.26
N MET A 184 9.35 -8.00 10.87
CA MET A 184 9.85 -6.79 11.52
C MET A 184 9.37 -5.54 10.75
N LEU A 185 9.04 -4.47 11.47
CA LEU A 185 8.88 -3.15 10.85
C LEU A 185 10.29 -2.67 10.45
N TYR A 186 10.54 -2.60 9.14
CA TYR A 186 11.86 -2.36 8.59
C TYR A 186 12.09 -0.87 8.25
N ASN A 187 11.10 -0.27 7.56
CA ASN A 187 11.08 1.17 7.31
C ASN A 187 9.73 1.76 7.69
N TYR A 188 9.76 3.02 8.10
CA TYR A 188 8.58 3.84 8.37
C TYR A 188 8.72 5.14 7.59
N CYS A 189 7.93 5.33 6.54
CA CYS A 189 7.98 6.48 5.66
C CYS A 189 6.68 7.28 5.74
N ILE A 190 6.75 8.53 5.36
CA ILE A 190 5.61 9.45 5.29
C ILE A 190 5.31 9.72 3.82
N LEU A 191 4.07 9.47 3.40
CA LEU A 191 3.53 9.94 2.13
C LEU A 191 2.77 11.24 2.39
N GLU A 192 3.35 12.36 1.98
CA GLU A 192 2.72 13.65 2.15
C GLU A 192 1.63 13.90 1.12
N ASP A 193 0.44 14.30 1.59
CA ASP A 193 -0.69 14.74 0.76
C ASP A 193 -1.14 16.14 1.16
N MET A 194 -0.55 17.13 0.54
CA MET A 194 -0.83 18.55 0.82
C MET A 194 -2.09 19.07 0.13
N GLY A 195 -2.67 18.34 -0.81
CA GLY A 195 -3.55 18.92 -1.83
C GLY A 195 -4.91 19.44 -1.36
N LYS A 196 -5.51 18.94 -0.27
CA LYS A 196 -6.92 19.26 0.05
C LYS A 196 -7.23 19.56 1.50
N ASN A 197 -6.35 19.23 2.42
CA ASN A 197 -6.67 19.25 3.84
C ASN A 197 -6.50 20.62 4.52
N TYR A 198 -5.67 21.50 3.99
CA TYR A 198 -5.45 22.83 4.59
C TYR A 198 -6.72 23.69 4.63
N LEU A 199 -7.64 23.53 3.67
CA LEU A 199 -8.93 24.26 3.65
C LEU A 199 -9.84 23.92 4.84
N ARG A 200 -9.63 22.75 5.47
CA ARG A 200 -10.36 22.33 6.67
C ARG A 200 -9.67 22.77 7.98
N ALA A 201 -8.44 23.28 7.91
CA ALA A 201 -7.61 23.54 9.08
C ALA A 201 -8.31 24.49 10.09
N SER A 202 -8.84 25.63 9.61
CA SER A 202 -9.51 26.62 10.48
C SER A 202 -10.72 26.05 11.21
N ASN A 203 -11.51 25.20 10.56
CA ASN A 203 -12.69 24.56 11.17
C ASN A 203 -12.28 23.52 12.21
N LEU A 204 -11.26 22.71 11.92
CA LEU A 204 -10.77 21.70 12.84
C LEU A 204 -10.11 22.32 14.07
N MET A 205 -9.37 23.44 13.89
CA MET A 205 -8.71 24.14 14.98
C MET A 205 -9.69 24.74 16.00
N LYS A 206 -10.96 25.01 15.66
CA LYS A 206 -11.99 25.40 16.62
C LYS A 206 -12.17 24.33 17.72
N TYR A 207 -11.93 23.06 17.37
CA TYR A 207 -11.97 21.93 18.28
C TYR A 207 -10.59 21.44 18.72
N ARG A 208 -9.52 22.25 18.50
CA ARG A 208 -8.13 21.88 18.77
C ARG A 208 -7.67 20.62 18.03
N LYS A 209 -8.27 20.33 16.88
CA LYS A 209 -7.90 19.20 16.01
C LYS A 209 -6.91 19.72 14.97
N ILE A 210 -5.71 19.16 14.94
CA ILE A 210 -4.70 19.44 13.90
C ILE A 210 -5.03 18.62 12.67
N VAL A 211 -4.92 19.25 11.50
CA VAL A 211 -5.09 18.56 10.20
C VAL A 211 -3.94 17.60 9.97
N LYS A 212 -4.27 16.35 9.64
CA LYS A 212 -3.29 15.37 9.15
C LYS A 212 -3.17 15.53 7.63
N ILE A 213 -1.94 15.67 7.12
CA ILE A 213 -1.62 15.89 5.71
C ILE A 213 -0.75 14.76 5.15
N HIS A 214 -0.77 13.61 5.77
CA HIS A 214 0.07 12.48 5.37
C HIS A 214 -0.64 11.15 5.59
N GLN A 215 -0.15 10.13 4.89
CA GLN A 215 -0.36 8.72 5.18
C GLN A 215 0.96 8.09 5.61
N ASP A 216 0.87 7.03 6.39
CA ASP A 216 2.01 6.26 6.86
C ASP A 216 2.28 5.12 5.86
N VAL A 217 3.52 4.98 5.41
CA VAL A 217 3.98 3.89 4.57
C VAL A 217 4.83 2.95 5.42
N LEU A 218 4.26 1.83 5.78
CA LEU A 218 4.86 0.84 6.65
C LEU A 218 5.50 -0.25 5.80
N VAL A 219 6.82 -0.40 5.89
CA VAL A 219 7.55 -1.45 5.19
C VAL A 219 8.01 -2.50 6.18
N PHE A 220 7.56 -3.72 5.98
CA PHE A 220 7.88 -4.87 6.80
C PHE A 220 8.81 -5.82 6.08
N PHE A 221 9.65 -6.53 6.82
CA PHE A 221 10.52 -7.56 6.29
C PHE A 221 10.31 -8.89 7.04
N LYS A 222 10.16 -9.98 6.28
CA LYS A 222 10.05 -11.36 6.77
C LYS A 222 11.39 -12.06 6.58
N GLY A 223 12.01 -12.56 7.65
CA GLY A 223 13.22 -13.38 7.55
C GLY A 223 14.51 -12.71 8.04
N ASP A 224 15.65 -13.10 7.46
CA ASP A 224 16.98 -12.63 7.86
C ASP A 224 17.44 -11.44 6.98
N GLN A 225 17.52 -10.25 7.58
CA GLN A 225 17.95 -9.02 6.91
C GLN A 225 19.36 -9.12 6.28
N LYS A 226 20.23 -10.01 6.74
CA LYS A 226 21.57 -10.19 6.19
C LYS A 226 21.57 -10.73 4.78
N LYS A 227 20.45 -11.35 4.38
CA LYS A 227 20.26 -11.90 3.02
C LYS A 227 19.74 -10.88 2.00
N ILE A 228 19.38 -9.67 2.43
CA ILE A 228 18.80 -8.65 1.52
C ILE A 228 19.73 -8.38 0.34
N LYS A 229 21.01 -8.15 0.57
CA LYS A 229 21.97 -7.86 -0.53
C LYS A 229 22.10 -9.01 -1.52
N GLU A 230 22.05 -10.25 -1.04
CA GLU A 230 22.15 -11.45 -1.88
C GLU A 230 20.88 -11.65 -2.72
N GLU A 231 19.70 -11.48 -2.12
CA GLU A 231 18.43 -11.82 -2.75
C GLU A 231 17.83 -10.68 -3.60
N PHE A 232 18.15 -9.42 -3.28
CA PHE A 232 17.59 -8.27 -4.00
C PHE A 232 18.53 -7.64 -5.02
N GLY A 233 19.83 -7.97 -4.96
CA GLY A 233 20.84 -7.36 -5.80
C GLY A 233 21.10 -5.88 -5.46
N GLU A 234 21.84 -5.20 -6.34
CA GLU A 234 22.14 -3.78 -6.18
C GLU A 234 21.08 -2.91 -6.86
N LEU A 235 20.74 -1.81 -6.23
CA LEU A 235 19.90 -0.78 -6.85
C LEU A 235 20.80 0.16 -7.67
N ASP A 236 20.35 0.51 -8.88
CA ASP A 236 21.01 1.49 -9.71
C ASP A 236 20.66 2.90 -9.25
N PHE A 237 21.63 3.60 -8.70
CA PHE A 237 21.55 4.99 -8.27
C PHE A 237 22.34 5.94 -9.20
N SER A 238 22.74 5.49 -10.38
CA SER A 238 23.57 6.31 -11.32
C SER A 238 22.90 7.65 -11.65
N TYR A 239 21.57 7.69 -11.71
CA TYR A 239 20.81 8.92 -11.94
C TYR A 239 20.96 9.97 -10.82
N MET A 240 21.32 9.58 -9.60
CA MET A 240 21.56 10.52 -8.50
C MET A 240 22.85 11.31 -8.70
N ASN A 241 23.85 10.73 -9.35
CA ASN A 241 25.10 11.41 -9.68
C ASN A 241 24.87 12.58 -10.63
N ASP A 242 23.86 12.48 -11.51
CA ASP A 242 23.47 13.56 -12.42
C ASP A 242 22.80 14.72 -11.68
N LEU A 243 22.12 14.46 -10.57
CA LEU A 243 21.49 15.48 -9.71
C LEU A 243 22.56 16.25 -8.90
N GLU A 244 23.57 15.55 -8.38
CA GLU A 244 24.69 16.19 -7.66
C GLU A 244 25.53 17.07 -8.58
N ASN A 245 25.69 16.67 -9.85
CA ASN A 245 26.47 17.42 -10.85
C ASN A 245 25.68 18.60 -11.46
N ASN A 246 24.35 18.60 -11.40
CA ASN A 246 23.48 19.67 -11.94
C ASN A 246 22.88 20.56 -10.84
N GLY A 247 23.10 20.24 -9.58
CA GLY A 247 22.71 21.10 -8.47
C GLY A 247 23.70 22.24 -8.33
N ASP A 248 23.30 23.44 -8.74
CA ASP A 248 24.00 24.66 -8.34
C ASP A 248 24.08 24.65 -6.82
N GLY A 249 25.31 24.56 -6.29
CA GLY A 249 25.57 24.52 -4.87
C GLY A 249 25.09 25.79 -4.17
N GLU A 250 23.88 25.77 -3.64
CA GLU A 250 23.54 26.65 -2.53
C GLU A 250 24.17 26.03 -1.28
N GLU A 251 25.42 26.45 -1.00
CA GLU A 251 26.04 26.29 0.31
C GLU A 251 25.13 26.94 1.35
N TYR A 252 24.46 26.13 2.15
CA TYR A 252 23.88 26.57 3.40
C TYR A 252 25.05 26.90 4.34
N GLU A 253 25.51 28.15 4.32
CA GLU A 253 26.37 28.68 5.37
C GLU A 253 25.62 28.55 6.71
N SER A 254 26.11 27.67 7.57
CA SER A 254 25.69 27.59 8.95
C SER A 254 26.15 28.86 9.65
N GLU A 255 25.29 29.84 9.81
CA GLU A 255 25.50 30.92 10.75
C GLU A 255 25.48 30.33 12.17
N ASN A 256 26.68 30.07 12.68
CA ASN A 256 26.93 29.93 14.11
C ASN A 256 27.14 31.33 14.67
N GLU A 257 26.18 31.85 15.43
CA GLU A 257 26.39 32.76 16.58
C GLU A 257 25.35 32.48 17.67
#